data_064ac1bfcdf46c4d1eb6ce635692927b
#
_entry.id   064ac1bfcdf46c4d1eb6ce635692927b
#
_cell.length_a   1.000
_cell.length_b   1.000
_cell.length_c   1.000
_cell.angle_alpha   90.00
_cell.angle_beta   90.00
_cell.angle_gamma   90.00
#
_symmetry.space_group_name_H-M   'P 1'
#
loop_
_entity.id
_entity.type
_entity.pdbx_description
1 polymer ?
#
loop_
_entity_poly.entity_id
_entity_poly.type
_entity_poly.pdbx_seq_one_letter_code
_entity_poly.pdbx_strand_id
1 'polypeptide(L)'
;MERLHVHGRDRTGCSSENFLRHGQSTVTLAHLYRQHLGHSLKEELEGLSSDKKRITYLAERTAEITNLSEFPQYLTMLFEIDALVLNDDRHLNNIAVIEQDGRYDYCPFFDQGAGLLSNTQFSPMDITPEALIRDLRARPFGTSFNRQMHTAQTLYGRQLQIQRFRREELMEMLRPLLEYYAPRDRGLIADRVCAAVLLRQKEL
;
A
#
# COMPACT_ATOMS: atom_id res chain seq x y z
N MET A 1 10.93 -14.95 -2.64
CA MET A 1 12.12 -14.45 -1.91
C MET A 1 13.32 -15.25 -2.36
N GLU A 2 14.46 -14.63 -2.43
CA GLU A 2 15.70 -15.21 -2.95
C GLU A 2 16.86 -14.86 -2.03
N ARG A 3 17.88 -15.73 -2.00
CA ARG A 3 19.17 -15.39 -1.36
C ARG A 3 20.10 -14.84 -2.43
N LEU A 4 20.51 -13.60 -2.25
CA LEU A 4 21.39 -12.87 -3.18
C LEU A 4 22.73 -12.59 -2.52
N HIS A 5 23.80 -12.79 -3.24
CA HIS A 5 25.15 -12.40 -2.80
C HIS A 5 25.46 -10.98 -3.27
N VAL A 6 25.40 -10.01 -2.35
CA VAL A 6 25.61 -8.59 -2.66
C VAL A 6 26.74 -8.04 -1.82
N HIS A 7 27.76 -7.46 -2.46
CA HIS A 7 28.96 -6.89 -1.79
C HIS A 7 29.62 -7.84 -0.77
N GLY A 8 29.81 -9.10 -1.17
CA GLY A 8 30.49 -10.10 -0.33
C GLY A 8 29.66 -10.63 0.87
N ARG A 9 28.36 -10.39 0.89
CA ARG A 9 27.44 -10.84 1.94
C ARG A 9 26.19 -11.45 1.35
N ASP A 10 25.71 -12.52 1.97
CA ASP A 10 24.41 -13.10 1.64
C ASP A 10 23.28 -12.23 2.21
N ARG A 11 22.36 -11.85 1.34
CA ARG A 11 21.17 -11.06 1.65
C ARG A 11 19.93 -11.81 1.21
N THR A 12 18.86 -11.71 1.98
CA THR A 12 17.55 -12.13 1.54
C THR A 12 16.86 -10.95 0.86
N GLY A 13 16.33 -11.19 -0.31
CA GLY A 13 15.60 -10.19 -1.10
C GLY A 13 14.38 -10.79 -1.79
N CYS A 14 13.66 -9.96 -2.49
CA CYS A 14 12.61 -10.38 -3.42
C CYS A 14 12.93 -9.86 -4.81
N SER A 15 12.58 -10.62 -5.83
CA SER A 15 12.57 -10.18 -7.21
C SER A 15 11.13 -10.12 -7.73
N SER A 16 10.88 -9.21 -8.65
CA SER A 16 9.64 -9.15 -9.42
C SER A 16 9.97 -8.86 -10.87
N GLU A 17 9.14 -9.32 -11.78
CA GLU A 17 9.27 -8.93 -13.17
C GLU A 17 9.03 -7.42 -13.32
N ASN A 18 9.76 -6.81 -14.24
CA ASN A 18 9.49 -5.43 -14.60
C ASN A 18 8.17 -5.35 -15.37
N PHE A 19 7.18 -4.68 -14.80
CA PHE A 19 5.88 -4.52 -15.44
C PHE A 19 5.86 -3.47 -16.55
N LEU A 20 6.91 -2.64 -16.67
CA LEU A 20 7.03 -1.64 -17.72
C LEU A 20 7.47 -2.29 -19.05
N ARG A 21 6.77 -1.93 -20.13
CA ARG A 21 7.15 -2.27 -21.50
C ARG A 21 8.10 -1.23 -22.07
N HIS A 22 8.72 -1.55 -23.22
CA HIS A 22 9.57 -0.60 -23.93
C HIS A 22 8.83 0.71 -24.23
N GLY A 23 9.44 1.82 -23.91
CA GLY A 23 8.86 3.17 -24.09
C GLY A 23 7.91 3.60 -22.98
N GLN A 24 7.65 2.77 -21.97
CA GLN A 24 6.83 3.13 -20.81
C GLN A 24 7.68 3.67 -19.66
N SER A 25 7.12 4.60 -18.93
CA SER A 25 7.70 5.12 -17.69
C SER A 25 6.66 5.18 -16.56
N THR A 26 7.12 5.09 -15.33
CA THR A 26 6.29 5.29 -14.14
C THR A 26 6.32 6.76 -13.76
N VAL A 27 5.15 7.38 -13.65
CA VAL A 27 4.99 8.77 -13.21
C VAL A 27 4.25 8.77 -11.88
N THR A 28 4.94 9.13 -10.80
CA THR A 28 4.32 9.21 -9.47
C THR A 28 3.36 10.39 -9.38
N LEU A 29 2.33 10.32 -8.53
CA LEU A 29 1.39 11.44 -8.38
C LEU A 29 2.09 12.72 -7.91
N ALA A 30 3.10 12.61 -7.04
CA ALA A 30 3.89 13.77 -6.64
C ALA A 30 4.57 14.45 -7.84
N HIS A 31 5.05 13.67 -8.81
CA HIS A 31 5.68 14.20 -10.02
C HIS A 31 4.65 14.70 -11.03
N LEU A 32 3.59 13.95 -11.28
CA LEU A 32 2.48 14.29 -12.18
C LEU A 32 1.91 15.67 -11.86
N TYR A 33 1.60 15.90 -10.58
CA TYR A 33 1.02 17.18 -10.16
C TYR A 33 2.01 18.34 -10.26
N ARG A 34 3.28 18.10 -9.96
CA ARG A 34 4.31 19.13 -10.14
C ARG A 34 4.44 19.56 -11.61
N GLN A 35 4.35 18.59 -12.54
CA GLN A 35 4.40 18.88 -13.97
C GLN A 35 3.17 19.65 -14.46
N HIS A 36 1.97 19.29 -13.98
CA HIS A 36 0.72 19.87 -14.48
C HIS A 36 0.29 21.15 -13.75
N LEU A 37 0.58 21.27 -12.46
CA LEU A 37 0.14 22.40 -11.63
C LEU A 37 1.27 23.35 -11.24
N GLY A 38 2.53 22.95 -11.40
CA GLY A 38 3.69 23.76 -11.04
C GLY A 38 3.97 23.86 -9.54
N HIS A 39 3.18 23.16 -8.68
CA HIS A 39 3.32 23.20 -7.23
C HIS A 39 3.15 21.81 -6.59
N SER A 40 3.32 21.72 -5.27
CA SER A 40 3.32 20.46 -4.55
C SER A 40 1.90 19.94 -4.29
N LEU A 41 1.60 18.71 -4.74
CA LEU A 41 0.35 18.02 -4.39
C LEU A 41 0.16 17.92 -2.88
N LYS A 42 1.25 17.76 -2.11
CA LYS A 42 1.17 17.68 -0.65
C LYS A 42 0.60 18.96 -0.04
N GLU A 43 1.06 20.11 -0.50
CA GLU A 43 0.57 21.43 -0.03
C GLU A 43 -0.92 21.62 -0.36
N GLU A 44 -1.35 21.23 -1.57
CA GLU A 44 -2.77 21.23 -1.94
C GLU A 44 -3.63 20.40 -0.99
N LEU A 45 -3.20 19.15 -0.73
CA LEU A 45 -3.93 18.26 0.16
C LEU A 45 -3.96 18.73 1.61
N GLU A 46 -2.88 19.34 2.10
CA GLU A 46 -2.81 19.92 3.45
C GLU A 46 -3.75 21.12 3.61
N GLY A 47 -3.99 21.89 2.55
CA GLY A 47 -4.96 22.98 2.52
C GLY A 47 -6.42 22.54 2.61
N LEU A 48 -6.72 21.26 2.36
CA LEU A 48 -8.09 20.75 2.39
C LEU A 48 -8.53 20.31 3.78
N SER A 49 -9.72 20.75 4.19
CA SER A 49 -10.20 20.69 5.57
C SER A 49 -10.68 19.29 6.04
N SER A 50 -10.79 18.30 5.15
CA SER A 50 -11.29 16.96 5.53
C SER A 50 -10.72 15.85 4.62
N ASP A 51 -10.67 14.62 5.17
CA ASP A 51 -10.22 13.44 4.41
C ASP A 51 -11.11 13.21 3.18
N LYS A 52 -12.42 13.46 3.29
CA LYS A 52 -13.33 13.38 2.15
C LYS A 52 -12.89 14.30 1.01
N LYS A 53 -12.62 15.58 1.30
CA LYS A 53 -12.16 16.54 0.29
C LYS A 53 -10.80 16.15 -0.29
N ARG A 54 -9.87 15.65 0.55
CA ARG A 54 -8.54 15.20 0.12
C ARG A 54 -8.63 14.02 -0.83
N ILE A 55 -9.44 13.01 -0.50
CA ILE A 55 -9.65 11.83 -1.33
C ILE A 55 -10.33 12.21 -2.64
N THR A 56 -11.42 13.02 -2.59
CA THR A 56 -12.10 13.51 -3.77
C THR A 56 -11.14 14.26 -4.70
N TYR A 57 -10.39 15.23 -4.16
CA TYR A 57 -9.43 15.99 -4.93
C TYR A 57 -8.37 15.10 -5.60
N LEU A 58 -7.75 14.20 -4.83
CA LEU A 58 -6.72 13.30 -5.36
C LEU A 58 -7.27 12.38 -6.45
N ALA A 59 -8.43 11.80 -6.24
CA ALA A 59 -9.05 10.86 -7.16
C ALA A 59 -9.54 11.53 -8.46
N GLU A 60 -10.35 12.56 -8.34
CA GLU A 60 -10.99 13.20 -9.48
C GLU A 60 -10.00 14.04 -10.27
N ARG A 61 -9.13 14.79 -9.60
CA ARG A 61 -8.13 15.59 -10.30
C ARG A 61 -7.10 14.73 -11.05
N THR A 62 -6.72 13.57 -10.49
CA THR A 62 -5.85 12.63 -11.21
C THR A 62 -6.57 12.05 -12.43
N ALA A 63 -7.84 11.67 -12.29
CA ALA A 63 -8.65 11.21 -13.44
C ALA A 63 -8.74 12.25 -14.56
N GLU A 64 -8.93 13.52 -14.22
CA GLU A 64 -8.94 14.63 -15.19
C GLU A 64 -7.60 14.81 -15.91
N ILE A 65 -6.49 14.84 -15.16
CA ILE A 65 -5.14 15.04 -15.72
C ILE A 65 -4.75 13.90 -16.65
N THR A 66 -5.09 12.66 -16.28
CA THR A 66 -4.63 11.44 -16.96
C THR A 66 -5.64 10.89 -17.95
N ASN A 67 -6.89 11.39 -17.94
CA ASN A 67 -8.02 10.82 -18.66
C ASN A 67 -8.33 9.36 -18.28
N LEU A 68 -7.98 8.94 -17.06
CA LEU A 68 -8.28 7.62 -16.48
C LEU A 68 -9.57 7.71 -15.66
N SER A 69 -10.72 7.52 -16.29
CA SER A 69 -12.04 7.73 -15.69
C SER A 69 -12.31 6.89 -14.44
N GLU A 70 -11.69 5.71 -14.33
CA GLU A 70 -11.85 4.80 -13.17
C GLU A 70 -10.72 4.97 -12.12
N PHE A 71 -9.95 6.05 -12.20
CA PHE A 71 -8.90 6.30 -11.19
C PHE A 71 -9.45 6.44 -9.76
N PRO A 72 -10.65 6.98 -9.51
CA PRO A 72 -11.28 6.95 -8.19
C PRO A 72 -11.47 5.54 -7.63
N GLN A 73 -11.90 4.59 -8.45
CA GLN A 73 -12.06 3.19 -8.09
C GLN A 73 -10.70 2.50 -7.86
N TYR A 74 -9.72 2.76 -8.73
CA TYR A 74 -8.34 2.30 -8.58
C TYR A 74 -7.73 2.77 -7.24
N LEU A 75 -7.88 4.06 -6.90
CA LEU A 75 -7.39 4.62 -5.64
C LEU A 75 -8.10 4.01 -4.43
N THR A 76 -9.41 3.75 -4.55
CA THR A 76 -10.19 3.07 -3.50
C THR A 76 -9.67 1.66 -3.26
N MET A 77 -9.45 0.87 -4.31
CA MET A 77 -8.88 -0.47 -4.21
C MET A 77 -7.49 -0.45 -3.56
N LEU A 78 -6.65 0.53 -3.91
CA LEU A 78 -5.34 0.71 -3.29
C LEU A 78 -5.45 0.93 -1.78
N PHE A 79 -6.37 1.79 -1.33
CA PHE A 79 -6.58 2.04 0.09
C PHE A 79 -7.18 0.84 0.84
N GLU A 80 -8.00 0.04 0.17
CA GLU A 80 -8.52 -1.22 0.72
C GLU A 80 -7.41 -2.26 0.93
N ILE A 81 -6.52 -2.41 -0.06
CA ILE A 81 -5.34 -3.28 0.04
C ILE A 81 -4.40 -2.80 1.14
N ASP A 82 -4.07 -1.50 1.16
CA ASP A 82 -3.21 -0.92 2.20
C ASP A 82 -3.82 -1.09 3.60
N ALA A 83 -5.15 -0.99 3.72
CA ALA A 83 -5.85 -1.24 4.97
C ALA A 83 -5.80 -2.72 5.39
N LEU A 84 -5.88 -3.65 4.44
CA LEU A 84 -5.76 -5.09 4.71
C LEU A 84 -4.37 -5.46 5.20
N VAL A 85 -3.34 -4.99 4.49
CA VAL A 85 -1.95 -5.34 4.79
C VAL A 85 -1.26 -4.35 5.74
N LEU A 86 -1.94 -3.29 6.18
CA LEU A 86 -1.39 -2.24 7.05
C LEU A 86 -0.15 -1.56 6.46
N ASN A 87 -0.20 -1.21 5.17
CA ASN A 87 0.90 -0.49 4.53
C ASN A 87 0.89 0.99 4.95
N ASP A 88 1.70 1.36 5.91
CA ASP A 88 1.76 2.70 6.49
C ASP A 88 2.70 3.67 5.74
N ASP A 89 3.29 3.22 4.62
CA ASP A 89 4.19 4.05 3.80
C ASP A 89 3.64 4.38 2.40
N ARG A 90 2.31 4.40 2.22
CA ARG A 90 1.67 4.81 0.97
C ARG A 90 1.73 6.32 0.78
N HIS A 91 2.91 6.89 0.62
CA HIS A 91 3.08 8.31 0.29
C HIS A 91 2.83 8.58 -1.21
N LEU A 92 2.74 9.86 -1.60
CA LEU A 92 2.37 10.26 -2.97
C LEU A 92 3.37 9.84 -4.06
N ASN A 93 4.59 9.44 -3.70
CA ASN A 93 5.54 8.83 -4.62
C ASN A 93 5.34 7.30 -4.77
N ASN A 94 4.50 6.68 -3.95
CA ASN A 94 4.16 5.26 -4.03
C ASN A 94 2.76 5.04 -4.66
N ILE A 95 2.19 6.10 -5.25
CA ILE A 95 1.00 6.05 -6.09
C ILE A 95 1.41 6.60 -7.45
N ALA A 96 1.19 5.84 -8.52
CA ALA A 96 1.68 6.21 -9.83
C ALA A 96 0.71 5.80 -10.95
N VAL A 97 0.96 6.37 -12.12
CA VAL A 97 0.41 5.96 -13.40
C VAL A 97 1.54 5.57 -14.34
N ILE A 98 1.26 4.76 -15.36
CA ILE A 98 2.20 4.48 -16.44
C ILE A 98 1.99 5.55 -17.52
N GLU A 99 3.07 6.11 -18.04
CA GLU A 99 3.05 7.06 -19.15
C GLU A 99 3.76 6.46 -20.37
N GLN A 100 3.17 6.64 -21.54
CA GLN A 100 3.77 6.34 -22.83
C GLN A 100 3.25 7.31 -23.89
N ASP A 101 4.15 8.05 -24.54
CA ASP A 101 3.83 8.97 -25.64
C ASP A 101 2.70 9.97 -25.30
N GLY A 102 2.73 10.50 -24.09
CA GLY A 102 1.74 11.45 -23.58
C GLY A 102 0.38 10.85 -23.22
N ARG A 103 0.27 9.53 -23.18
CA ARG A 103 -0.92 8.79 -22.72
C ARG A 103 -0.63 8.12 -21.40
N TYR A 104 -1.66 8.01 -20.58
CA TYR A 104 -1.55 7.38 -19.26
C TYR A 104 -2.32 6.06 -19.19
N ASP A 105 -1.83 5.14 -18.36
CA ASP A 105 -2.47 3.87 -18.02
C ASP A 105 -2.34 3.61 -16.52
N TYR A 106 -3.12 2.67 -15.98
CA TYR A 106 -3.07 2.27 -14.58
C TYR A 106 -1.75 1.55 -14.26
N CYS A 107 -1.09 1.99 -13.22
CA CYS A 107 0.11 1.33 -12.72
C CYS A 107 -0.27 0.15 -11.82
N PRO A 108 0.35 -1.03 -11.94
CA PRO A 108 0.22 -2.06 -10.91
C PRO A 108 0.57 -1.51 -9.53
N PHE A 109 -0.09 -2.01 -8.49
CA PHE A 109 0.24 -1.62 -7.12
C PHE A 109 1.64 -2.12 -6.74
N PHE A 110 2.46 -1.24 -6.21
CA PHE A 110 3.84 -1.51 -5.85
C PHE A 110 4.16 -0.96 -4.46
N ASP A 111 5.32 -1.34 -3.93
CA ASP A 111 5.88 -0.85 -2.67
C ASP A 111 4.96 -1.11 -1.46
N GLN A 112 4.62 -2.39 -1.22
CA GLN A 112 3.93 -2.84 -0.03
C GLN A 112 4.90 -3.33 1.08
N GLY A 113 6.18 -3.05 0.95
CA GLY A 113 7.22 -3.54 1.87
C GLY A 113 7.09 -3.08 3.32
N ALA A 114 6.38 -1.99 3.58
CA ALA A 114 6.08 -1.49 4.91
C ALA A 114 4.84 -2.17 5.56
N GLY A 115 4.19 -3.10 4.84
CA GLY A 115 2.99 -3.78 5.32
C GLY A 115 3.23 -4.80 6.43
N LEU A 116 2.13 -5.29 7.02
CA LEU A 116 2.08 -6.39 8.01
C LEU A 116 2.95 -6.16 9.26
N LEU A 117 3.08 -4.90 9.67
CA LEU A 117 3.89 -4.51 10.83
C LEU A 117 5.39 -4.90 10.67
N SER A 118 5.89 -4.89 9.42
CA SER A 118 7.25 -5.34 9.09
C SER A 118 8.35 -4.44 9.64
N ASN A 119 8.06 -3.16 9.86
CA ASN A 119 9.03 -2.21 10.41
C ASN A 119 9.13 -2.35 11.93
N THR A 120 10.00 -3.25 12.40
CA THR A 120 10.16 -3.56 13.83
C THR A 120 10.73 -2.42 14.68
N GLN A 121 11.24 -1.36 14.08
CA GLN A 121 11.65 -0.15 14.80
C GLN A 121 10.44 0.64 15.32
N PHE A 122 9.36 0.70 14.52
CA PHE A 122 8.11 1.38 14.89
C PHE A 122 7.03 0.40 15.37
N SER A 123 7.19 -0.88 15.05
CA SER A 123 6.28 -1.96 15.45
C SER A 123 7.05 -3.05 16.19
N PRO A 124 7.47 -2.81 17.44
CA PRO A 124 8.25 -3.77 18.24
C PRO A 124 7.58 -5.13 18.36
N MET A 125 8.36 -6.21 18.34
CA MET A 125 7.84 -7.58 18.30
C MET A 125 7.18 -8.04 19.61
N ASP A 126 7.41 -7.37 20.71
CA ASP A 126 6.83 -7.61 22.06
C ASP A 126 5.48 -6.91 22.26
N ILE A 127 5.06 -6.07 21.33
CA ILE A 127 3.75 -5.40 21.38
C ILE A 127 2.75 -6.15 20.48
N THR A 128 1.53 -6.35 20.98
CA THR A 128 0.50 -7.09 20.24
C THR A 128 0.06 -6.34 18.98
N PRO A 129 -0.31 -7.06 17.90
CA PRO A 129 -0.82 -6.43 16.69
C PRO A 129 -2.00 -5.49 16.93
N GLU A 130 -2.92 -5.84 17.83
CA GLU A 130 -4.09 -5.01 18.17
C GLU A 130 -3.69 -3.64 18.73
N ALA A 131 -2.67 -3.62 19.60
CA ALA A 131 -2.18 -2.38 20.18
C ALA A 131 -1.48 -1.51 19.11
N LEU A 132 -0.64 -2.12 18.28
CA LEU A 132 0.08 -1.42 17.21
C LEU A 132 -0.88 -0.84 16.16
N ILE A 133 -1.86 -1.61 15.70
CA ILE A 133 -2.83 -1.18 14.67
C ILE A 133 -3.59 0.07 15.08
N ARG A 134 -3.87 0.23 16.38
CA ARG A 134 -4.57 1.41 16.90
C ARG A 134 -3.81 2.70 16.65
N ASP A 135 -2.50 2.64 16.74
CA ASP A 135 -1.63 3.83 16.65
C ASP A 135 -1.08 4.08 15.25
N LEU A 136 -1.18 3.08 14.36
CA LEU A 136 -0.78 3.24 12.97
C LEU A 136 -1.64 4.26 12.22
N ARG A 137 -1.00 4.98 11.30
CA ARG A 137 -1.66 5.97 10.45
C ARG A 137 -1.45 5.65 8.98
N ALA A 138 -2.57 5.64 8.25
CA ALA A 138 -2.56 5.47 6.80
C ALA A 138 -2.07 6.74 6.10
N ARG A 139 -1.17 6.59 5.16
CA ARG A 139 -0.77 7.65 4.25
C ARG A 139 -1.61 7.58 2.97
N PRO A 140 -1.71 8.68 2.20
CA PRO A 140 -0.99 9.96 2.38
C PRO A 140 -1.60 10.93 3.39
N PHE A 141 -2.75 10.64 4.01
CA PHE A 141 -3.52 11.64 4.77
C PHE A 141 -3.24 11.65 6.29
N GLY A 142 -2.49 10.69 6.83
CA GLY A 142 -2.16 10.62 8.25
C GLY A 142 -3.37 10.30 9.15
N THR A 143 -4.38 9.66 8.61
CA THR A 143 -5.60 9.22 9.30
C THR A 143 -5.56 7.73 9.66
N SER A 144 -6.58 7.17 10.31
CA SER A 144 -6.63 5.72 10.50
C SER A 144 -6.95 4.99 9.19
N PHE A 145 -6.47 3.75 9.05
CA PHE A 145 -6.75 2.92 7.88
C PHE A 145 -8.25 2.76 7.60
N ASN A 146 -9.05 2.51 8.66
CA ASN A 146 -10.49 2.37 8.53
C ASN A 146 -11.13 3.66 8.01
N ARG A 147 -10.73 4.81 8.55
CA ARG A 147 -11.29 6.09 8.13
C ARG A 147 -10.95 6.40 6.67
N GLN A 148 -9.70 6.19 6.24
CA GLN A 148 -9.29 6.42 4.86
C GLN A 148 -10.06 5.51 3.90
N MET A 149 -10.07 4.21 4.18
CA MET A 149 -10.75 3.19 3.39
C MET A 149 -12.26 3.44 3.30
N HIS A 150 -12.96 3.57 4.45
CA HIS A 150 -14.41 3.76 4.46
C HIS A 150 -14.84 5.09 3.81
N THR A 151 -14.01 6.13 3.90
CA THR A 151 -14.30 7.39 3.20
C THR A 151 -14.22 7.20 1.69
N ALA A 152 -13.21 6.50 1.18
CA ALA A 152 -13.09 6.18 -0.24
C ALA A 152 -14.23 5.27 -0.72
N GLN A 153 -14.57 4.24 0.04
CA GLN A 153 -15.71 3.34 -0.25
C GLN A 153 -17.05 4.09 -0.28
N THR A 154 -17.24 5.05 0.61
CA THR A 154 -18.46 5.88 0.63
C THR A 154 -18.57 6.75 -0.62
N LEU A 155 -17.45 7.21 -1.16
CA LEU A 155 -17.40 8.05 -2.36
C LEU A 155 -17.54 7.25 -3.66
N TYR A 156 -16.83 6.11 -3.76
CA TYR A 156 -16.62 5.43 -5.04
C TYR A 156 -16.99 3.94 -5.04
N GLY A 157 -17.60 3.48 -3.95
CA GLY A 157 -17.97 2.08 -3.78
C GLY A 157 -16.81 1.19 -3.36
N ARG A 158 -17.14 0.02 -2.83
CA ARG A 158 -16.18 -1.01 -2.47
C ARG A 158 -15.65 -1.70 -3.73
N GLN A 159 -14.34 -1.85 -3.83
CA GLN A 159 -13.67 -2.42 -4.99
C GLN A 159 -13.08 -3.81 -4.70
N LEU A 160 -12.49 -3.98 -3.51
CA LEU A 160 -11.82 -5.22 -3.15
C LEU A 160 -12.84 -6.29 -2.71
N GLN A 161 -12.81 -7.42 -3.42
CA GLN A 161 -13.56 -8.63 -3.05
C GLN A 161 -12.56 -9.72 -2.70
N ILE A 162 -12.50 -10.10 -1.44
CA ILE A 162 -11.64 -11.19 -0.97
C ILE A 162 -12.46 -12.23 -0.22
N GLN A 163 -12.06 -13.49 -0.33
CA GLN A 163 -12.52 -14.52 0.59
C GLN A 163 -11.85 -14.32 1.94
N ARG A 164 -12.58 -14.63 3.02
CA ARG A 164 -12.01 -14.55 4.36
C ARG A 164 -10.98 -15.65 4.56
N PHE A 165 -9.77 -15.25 4.91
CA PHE A 165 -8.70 -16.15 5.26
C PHE A 165 -8.97 -16.83 6.61
N ARG A 166 -8.60 -18.11 6.70
CA ARG A 166 -8.43 -18.83 7.96
C ARG A 166 -6.95 -18.86 8.35
N ARG A 167 -6.69 -19.04 9.64
CA ARG A 167 -5.32 -19.06 10.15
C ARG A 167 -4.47 -20.14 9.46
N GLU A 168 -5.05 -21.31 9.23
CA GLU A 168 -4.37 -22.44 8.60
C GLU A 168 -3.92 -22.11 7.18
N GLU A 169 -4.77 -21.45 6.39
CA GLU A 169 -4.46 -21.00 5.03
C GLU A 169 -3.32 -19.97 5.03
N LEU A 170 -3.36 -19.01 5.94
CA LEU A 170 -2.28 -18.04 6.09
C LEU A 170 -0.95 -18.72 6.47
N MET A 171 -0.99 -19.69 7.37
CA MET A 171 0.20 -20.44 7.78
C MET A 171 0.78 -21.25 6.61
N GLU A 172 -0.03 -21.85 5.77
CA GLU A 172 0.43 -22.54 4.55
C GLU A 172 1.10 -21.56 3.57
N MET A 173 0.51 -20.38 3.35
CA MET A 173 1.10 -19.34 2.50
C MET A 173 2.43 -18.81 3.05
N LEU A 174 2.55 -18.69 4.36
CA LEU A 174 3.75 -18.17 5.01
C LEU A 174 4.89 -19.19 5.09
N ARG A 175 4.59 -20.49 5.14
CA ARG A 175 5.58 -21.56 5.35
C ARG A 175 6.83 -21.42 4.49
N PRO A 176 6.76 -21.27 3.14
CA PRO A 176 7.96 -21.14 2.32
C PRO A 176 8.74 -19.84 2.59
N LEU A 177 8.05 -18.78 3.04
CA LEU A 177 8.68 -17.50 3.34
C LEU A 177 9.41 -17.53 4.67
N LEU A 178 8.90 -18.27 5.65
CA LEU A 178 9.49 -18.39 6.98
C LEU A 178 10.86 -19.07 6.95
N GLU A 179 11.18 -19.85 5.93
CA GLU A 179 12.50 -20.49 5.78
C GLU A 179 13.64 -19.49 5.64
N TYR A 180 13.36 -18.26 5.19
CA TYR A 180 14.34 -17.18 5.08
C TYR A 180 14.67 -16.48 6.40
N TYR A 181 13.92 -16.79 7.47
CA TYR A 181 14.12 -16.21 8.80
C TYR A 181 14.80 -17.21 9.75
N ALA A 182 15.45 -16.70 10.78
CA ALA A 182 16.06 -17.53 11.80
C ALA A 182 15.00 -18.43 12.48
N PRO A 183 15.27 -19.72 12.76
CA PRO A 183 14.28 -20.66 13.30
C PRO A 183 13.56 -20.15 14.55
N ARG A 184 14.26 -19.43 15.42
CA ARG A 184 13.73 -18.86 16.66
C ARG A 184 12.67 -17.77 16.44
N ASP A 185 12.70 -17.08 15.28
CA ASP A 185 11.85 -15.93 15.00
C ASP A 185 10.61 -16.32 14.16
N ARG A 186 10.63 -17.50 13.53
CA ARG A 186 9.60 -17.95 12.58
C ARG A 186 8.20 -17.99 13.18
N GLY A 187 8.07 -18.56 14.38
CA GLY A 187 6.77 -18.66 15.06
C GLY A 187 6.19 -17.28 15.37
N LEU A 188 7.01 -16.39 15.92
CA LEU A 188 6.60 -15.04 16.29
C LEU A 188 6.19 -14.21 15.08
N ILE A 189 6.95 -14.31 13.95
CA ILE A 189 6.61 -13.65 12.71
C ILE A 189 5.29 -14.17 12.14
N ALA A 190 5.11 -15.50 12.10
CA ALA A 190 3.89 -16.11 11.58
C ALA A 190 2.66 -15.71 12.40
N ASP A 191 2.76 -15.75 13.72
CA ASP A 191 1.67 -15.36 14.62
C ASP A 191 1.27 -13.91 14.43
N ARG A 192 2.26 -13.03 14.30
CA ARG A 192 2.06 -11.60 14.07
C ARG A 192 1.34 -11.32 12.75
N VAL A 193 1.83 -11.90 11.65
CA VAL A 193 1.24 -11.72 10.32
C VAL A 193 -0.19 -12.26 10.28
N CYS A 194 -0.40 -13.48 10.80
CA CYS A 194 -1.74 -14.07 10.87
C CYS A 194 -2.69 -13.19 11.69
N ALA A 195 -2.27 -12.73 12.87
CA ALA A 195 -3.10 -11.87 13.72
C ALA A 195 -3.45 -10.55 13.00
N ALA A 196 -2.47 -9.89 12.37
CA ALA A 196 -2.70 -8.66 11.63
C ALA A 196 -3.74 -8.86 10.52
N VAL A 197 -3.56 -9.85 9.64
CA VAL A 197 -4.49 -10.12 8.53
C VAL A 197 -5.88 -10.49 9.04
N LEU A 198 -5.98 -11.39 10.05
CA LEU A 198 -7.26 -11.82 10.62
C LEU A 198 -8.03 -10.69 11.32
N LEU A 199 -7.34 -9.72 11.89
CA LEU A 199 -7.95 -8.52 12.44
C LEU A 199 -8.44 -7.60 11.33
N ARG A 200 -7.59 -7.36 10.31
CA ARG A 200 -7.90 -6.39 9.26
C ARG A 200 -8.98 -6.84 8.29
N GLN A 201 -9.05 -8.13 7.96
CA GLN A 201 -10.12 -8.63 7.08
C GLN A 201 -11.54 -8.48 7.65
N LYS A 202 -11.69 -8.22 8.96
CA LYS A 202 -12.99 -7.97 9.59
C LYS A 202 -13.54 -6.58 9.27
N GLU A 203 -12.64 -5.67 8.92
CA GLU A 203 -12.97 -4.26 8.62
C GLU A 203 -13.32 -4.05 7.14
N LEU A 204 -12.93 -4.98 6.29
CA LEU A 204 -13.25 -5.04 4.86
C LEU A 204 -14.62 -5.68 4.64
#